data_93ac259c777e6d95e2c599b31c495e68
#
_entry.id   93ac259c777e6d95e2c599b31c495e68
#
_cell.length_a   1.000
_cell.length_b   1.000
_cell.length_c   1.000
_cell.angle_alpha   90.00
_cell.angle_beta   90.00
_cell.angle_gamma   90.00
#
_symmetry.space_group_name_H-M   'P 1'
#
loop_
_entity.id
_entity.type
_entity.pdbx_description
1 polymer ?
#
loop_
_entity_poly.entity_id
_entity_poly.type
_entity_poly.pdbx_seq_one_letter_code
_entity_poly.pdbx_strand_id
1 'polypeptide(L)'
;MVDEAGNQLGVMTLFDAMKAARDAGLDVVEISPNAVPPVCKLVDYGKFQYEASKKAHEAKKHQKSSHIKEVKFRPSTAEHDFQVRKNQIIRFLSEGYKVKAMIFHRGREMAHQDVGRKKMDRLLKEIMDHVQVEFGPRMEANILLALLAPKKGAGSTPAAQPAQKNAEGQA
;
A
#
# COMPACT_ATOMS: atom_id res chain seq x y z
N MET A 1 30.82 18.23 10.38
CA MET A 1 31.42 16.94 9.97
C MET A 1 31.12 15.90 11.02
N VAL A 2 30.77 14.68 10.61
CA VAL A 2 30.45 13.55 11.51
C VAL A 2 31.29 12.35 11.03
N ASP A 3 31.81 11.56 11.97
CA ASP A 3 32.56 10.33 11.65
C ASP A 3 31.63 9.13 11.34
N GLU A 4 32.21 7.95 11.02
CA GLU A 4 31.44 6.72 10.78
C GLU A 4 30.61 6.30 12.00
N ALA A 5 31.13 6.48 13.21
CA ALA A 5 30.48 6.11 14.47
C ALA A 5 29.37 7.08 14.91
N GLY A 6 29.26 8.25 14.25
CA GLY A 6 28.25 9.25 14.56
C GLY A 6 28.76 10.38 15.48
N ASN A 7 30.07 10.43 15.82
CA ASN A 7 30.63 11.48 16.63
C ASN A 7 30.82 12.77 15.80
N GLN A 8 30.64 13.90 16.42
CA GLN A 8 30.81 15.20 15.76
C GLN A 8 32.30 15.60 15.79
N LEU A 9 32.88 15.76 14.60
CA LEU A 9 34.27 16.24 14.43
C LEU A 9 34.36 17.78 14.39
N GLY A 10 33.22 18.48 14.48
CA GLY A 10 33.15 19.94 14.42
C GLY A 10 33.05 20.49 13.00
N VAL A 11 33.26 21.82 12.89
CA VAL A 11 33.28 22.55 11.63
C VAL A 11 34.70 22.60 11.10
N MET A 12 34.91 22.17 9.87
CA MET A 12 36.23 22.13 9.23
C MET A 12 36.12 22.53 7.76
N THR A 13 37.28 22.81 7.14
CA THR A 13 37.30 23.13 5.72
C THR A 13 37.06 21.87 4.87
N LEU A 14 36.64 22.04 3.62
CA LEU A 14 36.48 20.92 2.69
C LEU A 14 37.80 20.15 2.50
N PHE A 15 38.92 20.89 2.46
CA PHE A 15 40.25 20.29 2.30
C PHE A 15 40.59 19.36 3.48
N ASP A 16 40.36 19.82 4.72
CA ASP A 16 40.60 19.02 5.94
C ASP A 16 39.67 17.80 5.99
N ALA A 17 38.42 17.95 5.59
CA ALA A 17 37.46 16.88 5.51
C ALA A 17 37.91 15.78 4.51
N MET A 18 38.36 16.19 3.32
CA MET A 18 38.87 15.25 2.31
C MET A 18 40.17 14.57 2.74
N LYS A 19 41.03 15.26 3.50
CA LYS A 19 42.24 14.66 4.06
C LYS A 19 41.88 13.61 5.11
N ALA A 20 41.00 13.93 6.04
CA ALA A 20 40.53 13.00 7.07
C ALA A 20 39.85 11.77 6.44
N ALA A 21 39.10 11.93 5.35
CA ALA A 21 38.50 10.82 4.62
C ALA A 21 39.55 9.89 4.00
N ARG A 22 40.58 10.45 3.35
CA ARG A 22 41.68 9.67 2.77
C ARG A 22 42.46 8.89 3.83
N ASP A 23 42.76 9.54 4.97
CA ASP A 23 43.51 8.93 6.07
C ASP A 23 42.71 7.76 6.68
N ALA A 24 41.38 7.85 6.68
CA ALA A 24 40.46 6.81 7.16
C ALA A 24 40.07 5.77 6.07
N GLY A 25 40.42 5.99 4.80
CA GLY A 25 40.00 5.14 3.70
C GLY A 25 38.50 5.19 3.41
N LEU A 26 37.85 6.32 3.72
CA LEU A 26 36.40 6.55 3.60
C LEU A 26 36.09 7.68 2.60
N ASP A 27 34.83 7.83 2.28
CA ASP A 27 34.31 8.90 1.44
C ASP A 27 33.66 10.01 2.29
N VAL A 28 33.65 11.25 1.74
CA VAL A 28 32.90 12.37 2.31
C VAL A 28 31.54 12.42 1.64
N VAL A 29 30.50 12.16 2.39
CA VAL A 29 29.10 12.18 1.90
C VAL A 29 28.36 13.34 2.54
N GLU A 30 27.77 14.20 1.71
CA GLU A 30 26.92 15.29 2.17
C GLU A 30 25.52 14.75 2.49
N ILE A 31 25.13 14.82 3.79
CA ILE A 31 23.85 14.28 4.25
C ILE A 31 22.76 15.36 4.25
N SER A 32 23.13 16.59 4.61
CA SER A 32 22.19 17.72 4.68
C SER A 32 22.77 18.94 3.97
N PRO A 33 22.50 19.09 2.66
CA PRO A 33 22.99 20.22 1.87
C PRO A 33 22.35 21.56 2.25
N ASN A 34 21.12 21.53 2.76
CA ASN A 34 20.37 22.75 3.10
C ASN A 34 20.74 23.34 4.48
N ALA A 35 21.57 22.65 5.26
CA ALA A 35 22.04 23.18 6.55
C ALA A 35 23.16 24.21 6.32
N VAL A 36 23.28 25.19 7.20
CA VAL A 36 24.33 26.22 7.16
C VAL A 36 25.11 26.14 8.49
N PRO A 37 26.34 25.63 8.49
CA PRO A 37 27.08 24.98 7.38
C PRO A 37 26.54 23.59 7.01
N PRO A 38 26.78 23.11 5.76
CA PRO A 38 26.30 21.80 5.32
C PRO A 38 26.87 20.67 6.15
N VAL A 39 26.05 19.62 6.41
CA VAL A 39 26.47 18.49 7.23
C VAL A 39 26.97 17.36 6.35
N CYS A 40 28.25 17.01 6.54
CA CYS A 40 28.91 15.91 5.86
C CYS A 40 29.26 14.78 6.85
N LYS A 41 29.27 13.54 6.34
CA LYS A 41 29.65 12.34 7.09
C LYS A 41 30.75 11.58 6.38
N LEU A 42 31.69 11.02 7.15
CA LEU A 42 32.69 10.06 6.67
C LEU A 42 32.08 8.67 6.68
N VAL A 43 31.89 8.06 5.53
CA VAL A 43 31.34 6.70 5.38
C VAL A 43 31.84 6.09 4.07
N ASP A 44 31.81 4.76 3.99
CA ASP A 44 31.88 4.07 2.72
C ASP A 44 30.61 4.34 1.92
N TYR A 45 30.76 5.02 0.77
CA TYR A 45 29.62 5.42 -0.06
C TYR A 45 28.82 4.22 -0.57
N GLY A 46 29.50 3.13 -0.93
CA GLY A 46 28.83 1.91 -1.40
C GLY A 46 27.91 1.32 -0.32
N LYS A 47 28.42 1.21 0.91
CA LYS A 47 27.65 0.73 2.06
C LYS A 47 26.48 1.66 2.40
N PHE A 48 26.73 2.97 2.40
CA PHE A 48 25.69 3.98 2.63
C PHE A 48 24.57 3.91 1.61
N GLN A 49 24.90 3.81 0.32
CA GLN A 49 23.93 3.70 -0.77
C GLN A 49 23.09 2.40 -0.65
N TYR A 50 23.75 1.29 -0.31
CA TYR A 50 23.05 0.03 -0.09
C TYR A 50 22.07 0.11 1.08
N GLU A 51 22.49 0.64 2.22
CA GLU A 51 21.61 0.82 3.39
C GLU A 51 20.45 1.77 3.13
N ALA A 52 20.71 2.87 2.41
CA ALA A 52 19.66 3.81 1.99
C ALA A 52 18.63 3.13 1.07
N SER A 53 19.08 2.37 0.09
CA SER A 53 18.20 1.63 -0.83
C SER A 53 17.42 0.54 -0.10
N LYS A 54 18.05 -0.17 0.84
CA LYS A 54 17.41 -1.18 1.68
C LYS A 54 16.31 -0.57 2.54
N LYS A 55 16.59 0.54 3.24
CA LYS A 55 15.57 1.28 4.02
C LYS A 55 14.41 1.76 3.16
N ALA A 56 14.71 2.30 1.97
CA ALA A 56 13.68 2.74 1.02
C ALA A 56 12.81 1.56 0.55
N HIS A 57 13.40 0.39 0.32
CA HIS A 57 12.67 -0.81 -0.08
C HIS A 57 11.81 -1.36 1.06
N GLU A 58 12.32 -1.38 2.28
CA GLU A 58 11.57 -1.77 3.48
C GLU A 58 10.42 -0.80 3.76
N ALA A 59 10.67 0.50 3.66
CA ALA A 59 9.62 1.51 3.79
C ALA A 59 8.50 1.32 2.75
N LYS A 60 8.85 0.99 1.49
CA LYS A 60 7.87 0.66 0.45
C LYS A 60 7.08 -0.62 0.77
N LYS A 61 7.71 -1.65 1.36
CA LYS A 61 6.99 -2.86 1.79
C LYS A 61 5.97 -2.58 2.90
N HIS A 62 6.33 -1.70 3.84
CA HIS A 62 5.43 -1.30 4.93
C HIS A 62 4.39 -0.28 4.51
N GLN A 63 4.67 0.49 3.46
CA GLN A 63 3.67 1.33 2.83
C GLN A 63 2.66 0.41 2.13
N LYS A 64 1.58 0.05 2.84
CA LYS A 64 0.44 -0.64 2.23
C LYS A 64 -0.01 0.24 1.07
N SER A 65 0.39 -0.13 -0.14
CA SER A 65 -0.05 0.58 -1.33
C SER A 65 -1.57 0.52 -1.29
N SER A 66 -2.21 1.68 -1.25
CA SER A 66 -3.67 1.79 -1.26
C SER A 66 -4.21 1.42 -2.65
N HIS A 67 -3.86 0.20 -3.11
CA HIS A 67 -4.42 -0.34 -4.34
C HIS A 67 -5.90 -0.53 -4.15
N ILE A 68 -6.66 0.24 -4.91
CA ILE A 68 -8.11 0.09 -4.98
C ILE A 68 -8.39 -1.16 -5.81
N LYS A 69 -9.05 -2.15 -5.21
CA LYS A 69 -9.53 -3.34 -5.90
C LYS A 69 -10.88 -3.05 -6.54
N GLU A 70 -11.03 -3.40 -7.80
CA GLU A 70 -12.29 -3.19 -8.52
C GLU A 70 -13.10 -4.48 -8.57
N VAL A 71 -14.37 -4.40 -8.16
CA VAL A 71 -15.33 -5.51 -8.30
C VAL A 71 -16.51 -5.06 -9.14
N LYS A 72 -16.73 -5.76 -10.24
CA LYS A 72 -17.69 -5.39 -11.28
C LYS A 72 -18.91 -6.31 -11.24
N PHE A 73 -20.11 -5.70 -11.27
CA PHE A 73 -21.40 -6.38 -11.33
C PHE A 73 -22.17 -5.94 -12.58
N ARG A 74 -23.26 -6.64 -12.87
CA ARG A 74 -24.31 -6.18 -13.78
C ARG A 74 -25.63 -6.08 -13.03
N PRO A 75 -26.59 -5.28 -13.48
CA PRO A 75 -27.93 -5.26 -12.90
C PRO A 75 -28.58 -6.64 -12.92
N SER A 76 -28.35 -7.43 -13.99
CA SER A 76 -28.85 -8.78 -14.21
C SER A 76 -28.04 -9.91 -13.56
N THR A 77 -26.99 -9.60 -12.74
CA THR A 77 -26.16 -10.64 -12.08
C THR A 77 -27.00 -11.59 -11.27
N ALA A 78 -26.84 -12.91 -11.51
CA ALA A 78 -27.53 -13.96 -10.77
C ALA A 78 -27.17 -13.98 -9.28
N GLU A 79 -28.00 -14.59 -8.45
CA GLU A 79 -27.83 -14.58 -6.98
C GLU A 79 -26.50 -15.24 -6.57
N HIS A 80 -26.16 -16.36 -7.17
CA HIS A 80 -24.89 -17.05 -6.89
C HIS A 80 -23.68 -16.15 -7.18
N ASP A 81 -23.61 -15.53 -8.36
CA ASP A 81 -22.53 -14.63 -8.73
C ASP A 81 -22.46 -13.39 -7.84
N PHE A 82 -23.63 -12.89 -7.42
CA PHE A 82 -23.70 -11.78 -6.47
C PHE A 82 -23.04 -12.15 -5.14
N GLN A 83 -23.34 -13.32 -4.58
CA GLN A 83 -22.76 -13.79 -3.34
C GLN A 83 -21.25 -14.02 -3.46
N VAL A 84 -20.78 -14.63 -4.56
CA VAL A 84 -19.34 -14.80 -4.82
C VAL A 84 -18.61 -13.47 -4.83
N ARG A 85 -19.14 -12.46 -5.53
CA ARG A 85 -18.53 -11.13 -5.62
C ARG A 85 -18.62 -10.36 -4.30
N LYS A 86 -19.70 -10.52 -3.54
CA LYS A 86 -19.82 -9.97 -2.19
C LYS A 86 -18.73 -10.54 -1.28
N ASN A 87 -18.54 -11.85 -1.27
CA ASN A 87 -17.49 -12.49 -0.47
C ASN A 87 -16.09 -12.05 -0.90
N GLN A 88 -15.88 -11.83 -2.20
CA GLN A 88 -14.64 -11.26 -2.71
C GLN A 88 -14.39 -9.84 -2.18
N ILE A 89 -15.42 -8.98 -2.11
CA ILE A 89 -15.31 -7.65 -1.51
C ILE A 89 -14.93 -7.75 -0.04
N ILE A 90 -15.61 -8.59 0.74
CA ILE A 90 -15.33 -8.79 2.16
C ILE A 90 -13.87 -9.24 2.36
N ARG A 91 -13.40 -10.19 1.53
CA ARG A 91 -12.02 -10.64 1.58
C ARG A 91 -11.03 -9.51 1.31
N PHE A 92 -11.23 -8.70 0.27
CA PHE A 92 -10.34 -7.57 -0.01
C PHE A 92 -10.34 -6.53 1.11
N LEU A 93 -11.48 -6.27 1.72
CA LEU A 93 -11.59 -5.37 2.87
C LEU A 93 -10.85 -5.94 4.10
N SER A 94 -10.96 -7.25 4.37
CA SER A 94 -10.24 -7.91 5.46
C SER A 94 -8.72 -7.90 5.26
N GLU A 95 -8.26 -7.95 4.01
CA GLU A 95 -6.85 -7.79 3.63
C GLU A 95 -6.37 -6.32 3.74
N GLY A 96 -7.29 -5.37 4.01
CA GLY A 96 -7.01 -3.95 4.20
C GLY A 96 -6.99 -3.12 2.90
N TYR A 97 -7.47 -3.67 1.79
CA TYR A 97 -7.61 -2.92 0.53
C TYR A 97 -8.89 -2.09 0.51
N LYS A 98 -8.84 -0.95 -0.19
CA LYS A 98 -10.05 -0.26 -0.60
C LYS A 98 -10.67 -0.97 -1.79
N VAL A 99 -12.00 -0.99 -1.85
CA VAL A 99 -12.73 -1.66 -2.94
C VAL A 99 -13.65 -0.67 -3.64
N LYS A 100 -13.52 -0.59 -4.97
CA LYS A 100 -14.43 0.12 -5.84
C LYS A 100 -15.45 -0.88 -6.38
N ALA A 101 -16.66 -0.87 -5.82
CA ALA A 101 -17.77 -1.66 -6.31
C ALA A 101 -18.44 -0.93 -7.47
N MET A 102 -18.59 -1.60 -8.60
CA MET A 102 -19.11 -0.99 -9.84
C MET A 102 -20.22 -1.85 -10.44
N ILE A 103 -21.35 -1.21 -10.79
CA ILE A 103 -22.43 -1.84 -11.56
C ILE A 103 -22.47 -1.21 -12.94
N PHE A 104 -22.16 -1.99 -13.96
CA PHE A 104 -22.17 -1.56 -15.35
C PHE A 104 -23.56 -1.78 -15.96
N HIS A 105 -24.14 -0.70 -16.47
CA HIS A 105 -25.37 -0.74 -17.25
C HIS A 105 -25.00 -0.76 -18.74
N ARG A 106 -25.53 -1.72 -19.49
CA ARG A 106 -25.23 -1.87 -20.91
C ARG A 106 -26.49 -1.73 -21.77
N GLY A 107 -26.44 -0.85 -22.77
CA GLY A 107 -27.52 -0.68 -23.72
C GLY A 107 -28.87 -0.39 -23.04
N ARG A 108 -29.83 -1.29 -23.20
CA ARG A 108 -31.22 -1.14 -22.68
C ARG A 108 -31.28 -1.12 -21.14
N GLU A 109 -30.25 -1.61 -20.42
CA GLU A 109 -30.19 -1.57 -18.97
C GLU A 109 -30.08 -0.13 -18.42
N MET A 110 -29.64 0.83 -19.25
CA MET A 110 -29.61 2.25 -18.90
C MET A 110 -30.99 2.85 -18.65
N ALA A 111 -32.04 2.31 -19.25
CA ALA A 111 -33.42 2.72 -18.98
C ALA A 111 -33.91 2.24 -17.60
N HIS A 112 -33.25 1.25 -17.01
CA HIS A 112 -33.64 0.60 -15.75
C HIS A 112 -32.54 0.70 -14.69
N GLN A 113 -32.04 1.92 -14.45
CA GLN A 113 -30.98 2.19 -13.44
C GLN A 113 -31.41 1.87 -12.01
N ASP A 114 -32.70 1.88 -11.75
CA ASP A 114 -33.31 1.52 -10.46
C ASP A 114 -32.95 0.09 -10.03
N VAL A 115 -32.88 -0.85 -10.98
CA VAL A 115 -32.49 -2.24 -10.70
C VAL A 115 -31.04 -2.33 -10.20
N GLY A 116 -30.13 -1.62 -10.87
CA GLY A 116 -28.74 -1.51 -10.43
C GLY A 116 -28.62 -0.85 -9.07
N ARG A 117 -29.38 0.24 -8.82
CA ARG A 117 -29.39 0.94 -7.55
C ARG A 117 -29.86 0.05 -6.41
N LYS A 118 -30.98 -0.65 -6.58
CA LYS A 118 -31.48 -1.62 -5.59
C LYS A 118 -30.45 -2.72 -5.27
N LYS A 119 -29.71 -3.20 -6.29
CA LYS A 119 -28.67 -4.20 -6.13
C LYS A 119 -27.47 -3.64 -5.35
N MET A 120 -27.06 -2.40 -5.61
CA MET A 120 -25.99 -1.73 -4.87
C MET A 120 -26.39 -1.49 -3.41
N ASP A 121 -27.60 -1.00 -3.18
CA ASP A 121 -28.11 -0.75 -1.83
C ASP A 121 -28.20 -2.06 -1.02
N ARG A 122 -28.62 -3.16 -1.66
CA ARG A 122 -28.59 -4.49 -1.06
C ARG A 122 -27.17 -4.91 -0.69
N LEU A 123 -26.21 -4.76 -1.63
CA LEU A 123 -24.81 -5.05 -1.37
C LEU A 123 -24.30 -4.29 -0.14
N LEU A 124 -24.52 -2.97 -0.11
CA LEU A 124 -24.06 -2.13 1.00
C LEU A 124 -24.70 -2.54 2.34
N LYS A 125 -25.98 -2.88 2.36
CA LYS A 125 -26.65 -3.38 3.56
C LYS A 125 -26.03 -4.69 4.07
N GLU A 126 -25.75 -5.64 3.16
CA GLU A 126 -25.21 -6.95 3.52
C GLU A 126 -23.74 -6.91 3.99
N ILE A 127 -22.97 -5.86 3.63
CA ILE A 127 -21.57 -5.73 4.02
C ILE A 127 -21.31 -4.62 5.04
N MET A 128 -22.34 -3.97 5.56
CA MET A 128 -22.26 -2.78 6.42
C MET A 128 -21.42 -2.99 7.70
N ASP A 129 -21.37 -4.23 8.20
CA ASP A 129 -20.60 -4.59 9.38
C ASP A 129 -19.08 -4.56 9.13
N HIS A 130 -18.66 -4.77 7.87
CA HIS A 130 -17.26 -4.92 7.47
C HIS A 130 -16.69 -3.68 6.78
N VAL A 131 -17.54 -2.69 6.45
CA VAL A 131 -17.18 -1.60 5.55
C VAL A 131 -17.46 -0.24 6.14
N GLN A 132 -16.60 0.72 5.81
CA GLN A 132 -16.87 2.15 5.88
C GLN A 132 -17.05 2.66 4.45
N VAL A 133 -18.21 3.22 4.13
CA VAL A 133 -18.48 3.81 2.82
C VAL A 133 -17.77 5.17 2.75
N GLU A 134 -16.72 5.29 1.93
CA GLU A 134 -16.05 6.58 1.69
C GLU A 134 -16.85 7.44 0.73
N PHE A 135 -17.32 6.85 -0.38
CA PHE A 135 -18.21 7.49 -1.33
C PHE A 135 -19.42 6.60 -1.58
N GLY A 136 -20.59 7.14 -1.34
CA GLY A 136 -21.86 6.48 -1.59
C GLY A 136 -22.12 6.21 -3.09
N PRO A 137 -23.20 5.47 -3.41
CA PRO A 137 -23.53 5.12 -4.78
C PRO A 137 -23.71 6.36 -5.66
N ARG A 138 -22.82 6.53 -6.64
CA ARG A 138 -22.83 7.62 -7.60
C ARG A 138 -22.86 7.07 -9.02
N MET A 139 -23.69 7.66 -9.87
CA MET A 139 -23.73 7.32 -11.28
C MET A 139 -22.69 8.14 -12.05
N GLU A 140 -21.79 7.47 -12.75
CA GLU A 140 -20.83 8.07 -13.67
C GLU A 140 -21.05 7.45 -15.06
N ALA A 141 -21.61 8.23 -15.96
CA ALA A 141 -22.02 7.75 -17.28
C ALA A 141 -22.91 6.50 -17.18
N ASN A 142 -22.43 5.33 -17.55
CA ASN A 142 -23.14 4.05 -17.52
C ASN A 142 -22.75 3.14 -16.35
N ILE A 143 -22.01 3.67 -15.37
CA ILE A 143 -21.49 2.92 -14.22
C ILE A 143 -22.04 3.52 -12.95
N LEU A 144 -22.70 2.69 -12.13
CA LEU A 144 -23.00 3.03 -10.76
C LEU A 144 -21.86 2.51 -9.88
N LEU A 145 -21.17 3.41 -9.19
CA LEU A 145 -19.99 3.07 -8.38
C LEU A 145 -20.15 3.50 -6.93
N ALA A 146 -19.52 2.76 -6.04
CA ALA A 146 -19.33 3.11 -4.65
C ALA A 146 -17.89 2.77 -4.22
N LEU A 147 -17.27 3.61 -3.41
CA LEU A 147 -15.94 3.39 -2.85
C LEU A 147 -16.06 2.96 -1.39
N LEU A 148 -15.47 1.83 -1.11
CA LEU A 148 -15.56 1.12 0.17
C LEU A 148 -14.17 1.03 0.78
N ALA A 149 -14.05 1.38 2.07
CA ALA A 149 -12.84 1.22 2.84
C ALA A 149 -13.05 0.19 3.97
N PRO A 150 -11.99 -0.47 4.43
CA PRO A 150 -12.10 -1.33 5.59
C PRO A 150 -12.44 -0.51 6.83
N LYS A 151 -13.34 -0.99 7.67
CA LYS A 151 -13.68 -0.35 8.95
C LYS A 151 -12.45 -0.43 9.87
N LYS A 152 -11.96 0.72 10.35
CA LYS A 152 -10.86 0.77 11.32
C LYS A 152 -11.28 -0.01 12.58
N GLY A 153 -10.68 -1.18 12.79
CA GLY A 153 -10.98 -2.04 13.95
C GLY A 153 -11.32 -3.50 13.62
N ALA A 154 -11.60 -3.85 12.37
CA ALA A 154 -11.74 -5.24 11.94
C ALA A 154 -10.35 -5.79 11.55
N GLY A 155 -9.64 -6.28 12.56
CA GLY A 155 -8.53 -7.21 12.56
C GLY A 155 -7.51 -7.21 11.43
N SER A 156 -6.30 -6.79 11.75
CA SER A 156 -5.11 -7.38 11.15
C SER A 156 -4.89 -8.78 11.73
N THR A 157 -5.59 -9.78 11.22
CA THR A 157 -5.15 -11.16 11.39
C THR A 157 -4.18 -11.43 10.25
N PRO A 158 -2.90 -11.72 10.53
CA PRO A 158 -1.97 -12.12 9.47
C PRO A 158 -2.49 -13.42 8.88
N ALA A 159 -2.64 -13.46 7.55
CA ALA A 159 -2.98 -14.66 6.81
C ALA A 159 -2.01 -15.78 7.21
N ALA A 160 -2.56 -16.88 7.72
CA ALA A 160 -1.84 -18.10 8.00
C ALA A 160 -1.08 -18.53 6.73
N GLN A 161 0.23 -18.65 6.83
CA GLN A 161 1.07 -19.25 5.81
C GLN A 161 0.59 -20.68 5.57
N PRO A 162 0.45 -21.14 4.33
CA PRO A 162 0.18 -22.55 4.08
C PRO A 162 1.35 -23.37 4.61
N ALA A 163 1.06 -24.31 5.50
CA ALA A 163 2.01 -25.25 6.06
C ALA A 163 2.71 -25.98 4.91
N GLN A 164 4.03 -25.83 4.83
CA GLN A 164 4.89 -26.70 4.02
C GLN A 164 4.82 -28.10 4.63
N LYS A 165 4.21 -29.01 3.90
CA LYS A 165 4.30 -30.43 4.18
C LYS A 165 5.74 -30.87 3.92
N ASN A 166 6.52 -31.04 4.99
CA ASN A 166 7.73 -31.82 4.95
C ASN A 166 7.35 -33.27 4.64
N ALA A 167 7.69 -33.70 3.44
CA ALA A 167 7.71 -35.10 3.11
C ALA A 167 9.07 -35.66 3.59
N GLU A 168 9.11 -36.15 4.82
CA GLU A 168 10.11 -37.14 5.22
C GLU A 168 9.68 -38.48 4.61
N GLY A 169 10.42 -38.92 3.61
CA GLY A 169 10.39 -40.26 3.07
C GLY A 169 11.50 -41.06 3.72
N GLN A 170 11.10 -42.04 4.50
CA GLN A 170 11.95 -43.13 4.97
C GLN A 170 12.20 -44.11 3.83
N ALA A 171 13.38 -44.53 3.70
CA ALA A 171 13.90 -45.89 3.61
C ALA A 171 15.28 -45.92 3.00
#